data_50e2d3bef172c4235e6524fe62b2a54e
#
_entry.id   50e2d3bef172c4235e6524fe62b2a54e
#
_cell.length_a   1.000
_cell.length_b   1.000
_cell.length_c   1.000
_cell.angle_alpha   90.00
_cell.angle_beta   90.00
_cell.angle_gamma   90.00
#
_symmetry.space_group_name_H-M   'P 1'
#
loop_
_entity.id
_entity.type
_entity.pdbx_description
1 polymer ?
#
loop_
_entity_poly.entity_id
_entity_poly.type
_entity_poly.pdbx_seq_one_letter_code
_entity_poly.pdbx_strand_id
1 'polypeptide(L)' 'MINIYCSGGCYLNVNMKYDTILHILQDDLIKEDFFIEFRFDDGSKGAVRKKHVNGICESYETAE' A
#
# COMPACT_ATOMS: atom_id res chain seq x y z
N MET A 1 -9.49 4.29 -0.34
CA MET A 1 -8.23 4.18 0.39
C MET A 1 -7.96 2.75 0.80
N ILE A 2 -6.72 2.45 1.08
CA ILE A 2 -6.33 1.11 1.47
C ILE A 2 -5.47 1.15 2.72
N ASN A 3 -5.38 0.01 3.38
CA ASN A 3 -4.42 -0.22 4.45
C ASN A 3 -3.41 -1.24 3.96
N ILE A 4 -2.14 -1.02 4.26
CA ILE A 4 -1.05 -1.90 3.86
C ILE A 4 -0.43 -2.48 5.12
N TYR A 5 -0.41 -3.80 5.23
CA TYR A 5 0.15 -4.49 6.38
C TYR A 5 1.52 -5.04 6.02
N CYS A 6 2.51 -4.68 6.81
CA CYS A 6 3.91 -4.98 6.55
C CYS A 6 4.51 -5.75 7.71
N SER A 7 5.74 -6.23 7.49
CA SER A 7 6.44 -7.01 8.51
C SER A 7 6.67 -6.25 9.81
N GLY A 8 6.88 -4.95 9.73
CA GLY A 8 7.18 -4.14 10.92
C GLY A 8 6.05 -3.27 11.39
N GLY A 9 4.86 -3.40 10.81
CA GLY A 9 3.74 -2.54 11.18
C GLY A 9 2.76 -2.39 10.04
N CYS A 10 2.00 -1.31 10.04
CA CYS A 10 1.02 -1.10 8.99
C CYS A 10 0.93 0.39 8.63
N TYR A 11 0.46 0.64 7.43
CA TYR A 11 0.18 1.98 6.94
C TYR A 11 -1.32 2.07 6.71
N LEU A 12 -1.95 3.01 7.37
CA LEU A 12 -3.40 3.16 7.33
C LEU A 12 -3.80 4.34 6.45
N ASN A 13 -4.93 4.20 5.77
CA ASN A 13 -5.52 5.27 4.96
C ASN A 13 -4.57 5.76 3.87
N VAL A 14 -3.99 4.82 3.17
CA VAL A 14 -3.12 5.11 2.03
C VAL A 14 -4.00 5.51 0.85
N ASN A 15 -3.68 6.63 0.23
CA ASN A 15 -4.45 7.14 -0.92
C ASN A 15 -3.98 6.43 -2.18
N MET A 16 -4.48 5.23 -2.37
CA MET A 16 -4.13 4.39 -3.51
C MET A 16 -5.28 3.43 -3.76
N LYS A 17 -5.48 3.04 -5.00
CA LYS A 17 -6.51 2.07 -5.33
C LYS A 17 -6.04 0.67 -5.02
N TYR A 18 -6.96 -0.13 -4.51
CA TYR A 18 -6.69 -1.53 -4.17
C TYR A 18 -6.13 -2.28 -5.38
N ASP A 19 -6.77 -2.13 -6.55
CA ASP A 19 -6.33 -2.85 -7.74
C ASP A 19 -4.93 -2.45 -8.18
N THR A 20 -4.57 -1.19 -8.00
CA THR A 20 -3.25 -0.71 -8.39
C THR A 20 -2.15 -1.39 -7.60
N ILE A 21 -2.29 -1.42 -6.28
CA ILE A 21 -1.26 -2.05 -5.45
C ILE A 21 -1.27 -3.56 -5.63
N LEU A 22 -2.44 -4.14 -5.81
CA LEU A 22 -2.52 -5.59 -6.01
C LEU A 22 -1.77 -6.01 -7.28
N HIS A 23 -1.92 -5.25 -8.36
CA HIS A 23 -1.19 -5.52 -9.59
C HIS A 23 0.32 -5.44 -9.37
N ILE A 24 0.78 -4.45 -8.63
CA ILE A 24 2.21 -4.31 -8.34
C ILE A 24 2.71 -5.53 -7.56
N LEU A 25 1.95 -5.97 -6.58
CA LEU A 25 2.36 -7.07 -5.73
C LEU A 25 2.37 -8.40 -6.48
N GLN A 26 1.52 -8.55 -7.48
CA GLN A 26 1.41 -9.79 -8.26
C GLN A 26 2.29 -9.81 -9.50
N ASP A 27 2.95 -8.70 -9.82
CA ASP A 27 3.75 -8.61 -11.03
C ASP A 27 5.15 -9.14 -10.77
N ASP A 28 5.46 -10.30 -11.33
CA ASP A 28 6.74 -10.94 -11.15
C ASP A 28 7.89 -10.15 -11.76
N LEU A 29 7.60 -9.24 -12.68
CA LEU A 29 8.64 -8.41 -13.30
C LEU A 29 9.10 -7.31 -12.37
N ILE A 30 8.31 -6.99 -11.36
CA ILE A 30 8.68 -5.99 -10.36
C ILE A 30 9.46 -6.71 -9.26
N LYS A 31 10.68 -6.26 -9.05
CA LYS A 31 11.57 -6.93 -8.09
C LYS A 31 11.09 -6.75 -6.67
N GLU A 32 11.46 -7.71 -5.81
CA GLU A 32 11.06 -7.69 -4.41
C GLU A 32 11.60 -6.48 -3.66
N ASP A 33 12.71 -5.93 -4.09
CA ASP A 33 13.31 -4.76 -3.46
C ASP A 33 12.71 -3.45 -3.93
N PHE A 34 11.79 -3.49 -4.88
CA PHE A 34 11.17 -2.31 -5.42
C PHE A 34 10.41 -1.55 -4.34
N PHE A 35 10.61 -0.23 -4.28
CA PHE A 35 9.87 0.62 -3.36
C PHE A 35 8.55 1.04 -4.00
N ILE A 36 7.46 0.75 -3.33
CA ILE A 36 6.13 1.19 -3.74
C ILE A 36 5.88 2.51 -3.03
N GLU A 37 5.84 3.61 -3.78
CA GLU A 37 5.60 4.93 -3.22
C GLU A 37 4.12 5.24 -3.20
N PHE A 38 3.69 5.92 -2.15
CA PHE A 38 2.29 6.26 -2.00
C PHE A 38 2.14 7.53 -1.17
N ARG A 39 0.92 8.03 -1.11
CA ARG A 39 0.60 9.19 -0.28
C ARG A 39 -0.51 8.79 0.69
N PHE A 40 -0.47 9.40 1.85
CA PHE A 40 -1.56 9.29 2.81
C PHE A 40 -2.60 10.34 2.51
N ASP A 41 -3.76 10.25 3.16
CA ASP A 41 -4.84 11.19 2.89
C ASP A 41 -4.53 12.61 3.35
N ASP A 42 -3.57 12.79 4.23
CA ASP A 42 -3.13 14.11 4.64
C ASP A 42 -2.08 14.71 3.70
N GLY A 43 -1.74 14.00 2.63
CA GLY A 43 -0.79 14.48 1.65
C GLY A 43 0.66 14.09 1.90
N SER A 44 0.96 13.49 3.04
CA SER A 44 2.33 13.05 3.30
C SER A 44 2.66 11.83 2.45
N LYS A 45 3.95 11.57 2.28
CA LYS A 45 4.42 10.50 1.42
C LYS A 45 4.97 9.36 2.24
N GLY A 46 4.86 8.16 1.68
CA GLY A 46 5.46 6.98 2.27
C GLY A 46 5.93 6.05 1.17
N ALA A 47 6.71 5.05 1.56
CA ALA A 47 7.18 4.03 0.63
C ALA A 47 7.42 2.75 1.40
N VAL A 48 7.23 1.63 0.72
CA VAL A 48 7.45 0.32 1.33
C VAL A 48 8.03 -0.61 0.26
N ARG A 49 8.93 -1.47 0.66
CA ARG A 49 9.46 -2.47 -0.28
C ARG A 49 8.42 -3.54 -0.53
N LYS A 50 8.35 -3.97 -1.78
CA LYS A 50 7.40 -5.00 -2.19
C LYS A 50 7.48 -6.22 -1.29
N LYS A 51 8.70 -6.67 -0.96
CA LYS A 51 8.90 -7.89 -0.18
C LYS A 51 8.40 -7.80 1.25
N HIS A 52 8.20 -6.58 1.77
CA HIS A 52 7.76 -6.40 3.15
C HIS A 52 6.26 -6.32 3.29
N VAL A 53 5.52 -6.30 2.18
CA VAL A 53 4.06 -6.22 2.23
C VAL A 53 3.51 -7.62 2.47
N ASN A 54 2.81 -7.78 3.59
CA ASN A 54 2.19 -9.06 3.94
C ASN A 54 0.74 -9.14 3.48
N GLY A 55 0.06 -8.01 3.41
CA GLY A 55 -1.33 -7.99 2.99
C GLY A 55 -1.83 -6.59 2.79
N ILE A 56 -2.96 -6.48 2.12
CA ILE A 56 -3.63 -5.20 1.90
C ILE A 56 -5.12 -5.40 2.06
N CYS A 57 -5.81 -4.33 2.42
CA CYS A 57 -7.28 -4.35 2.42
C CYS A 57 -7.80 -2.95 2.14
N GLU A 58 -9.03 -2.90 1.67
CA GLU A 58 -9.68 -1.61 1.45
C GLU A 58 -10.05 -0.98 2.78
N SER A 59 -9.86 0.33 2.85
CA SER A 59 -10.26 1.12 4.00
C SER A 59 -11.37 2.05 3.56
N TYR A 60 -12.53 1.90 4.14
CA TYR A 60 -13.65 2.79 3.83
C TYR A 60 -13.71 3.90 4.86
N GLU A 61 -13.72 5.12 4.35
CA GLU A 61 -13.99 6.20 5.24
C GLU A 61 -15.46 6.24 5.50
N THR A 62 -15.84 6.30 6.74
CA THR A 62 -17.22 6.57 7.06
C THR A 62 -17.40 8.03 6.89
N ALA A 63 -17.91 8.36 5.79
CA ALA A 63 -18.25 9.71 5.59
C ALA A 63 -19.43 10.02 6.40
N GLU A 64 -19.53 10.49 6.79
CA GLU A 64 -20.61 10.70 7.22
C GLU A 64 -21.35 11.05 6.95
#